data_7651420fd9bdaefc136130c492f4c5a1
#
_entry.id   7651420fd9bdaefc136130c492f4c5a1
#
_cell.length_a   1.000
_cell.length_b   1.000
_cell.length_c   1.000
_cell.angle_alpha   90.00
_cell.angle_beta   90.00
_cell.angle_gamma   90.00
#
_symmetry.space_group_name_H-M   'P 1'
#
loop_
_entity.id
_entity.type
_entity.pdbx_description
1 polymer ?
#
loop_
_entity_poly.entity_id
_entity_poly.type
_entity_poly.pdbx_seq_one_letter_code
_entity_poly.pdbx_strand_id
1 'polypeptide(L)'
;YFFFSFRLTTGQLTLGANAVSSSKLVKSLPGFDGLLPFHLETGYVEVDEVNGAELFYYFVESDAGGEDAPFLLWITGGDHCSVLNGLALEIGPFQFVIEPYDGTVPRLKTNPYSWTKVALLLLSYSGSCPV
;
A
#
# COMPACT_ATOMS: atom_id res chain seq x y z
N TYR A 1 5.24 -15.40 -0.05
CA TYR A 1 4.67 -14.36 -0.92
C TYR A 1 3.54 -14.98 -1.72
N PHE A 2 2.29 -14.46 -1.57
CA PHE A 2 1.16 -14.88 -2.39
C PHE A 2 0.86 -13.78 -3.41
N PHE A 3 0.81 -14.18 -4.66
CA PHE A 3 0.55 -13.32 -5.81
C PHE A 3 -0.90 -13.56 -6.28
N PHE A 4 -1.74 -12.55 -6.21
CA PHE A 4 -3.04 -12.58 -6.87
C PHE A 4 -3.14 -11.42 -7.85
N SER A 5 -3.15 -11.72 -9.14
CA SER A 5 -3.49 -10.76 -10.18
C SER A 5 -4.95 -10.97 -10.57
N PHE A 6 -5.78 -9.97 -10.31
CA PHE A 6 -7.16 -9.95 -10.79
C PHE A 6 -7.31 -8.94 -11.93
N ARG A 7 -7.80 -9.39 -13.08
CA ARG A 7 -8.43 -8.46 -14.03
C ARG A 7 -9.85 -8.21 -13.56
N LEU A 8 -10.16 -6.98 -13.24
CA LEU A 8 -11.54 -6.53 -13.04
C LEU A 8 -12.23 -6.54 -14.39
N THR A 9 -12.81 -7.67 -14.79
CA THR A 9 -13.92 -7.63 -15.77
C THR A 9 -15.12 -7.04 -15.04
N THR A 10 -15.87 -6.17 -15.70
CA THR A 10 -17.03 -5.39 -15.27
C THR A 10 -18.11 -6.18 -14.48
N GLY A 11 -17.71 -6.84 -13.42
CA GLY A 11 -18.55 -7.38 -12.40
C GLY A 11 -18.40 -6.51 -11.17
N GLN A 12 -19.46 -5.79 -10.78
CA GLN A 12 -19.52 -5.07 -9.52
C GLN A 12 -19.07 -6.01 -8.40
N LEU A 13 -17.85 -5.83 -7.90
CA LEU A 13 -17.53 -6.27 -6.55
C LEU A 13 -18.32 -5.34 -5.62
N THR A 14 -19.53 -5.75 -5.28
CA THR A 14 -20.24 -5.18 -4.15
C THR A 14 -19.53 -5.69 -2.88
N LEU A 15 -18.38 -5.10 -2.58
CA LEU A 15 -17.92 -5.05 -1.21
C LEU A 15 -19.06 -4.38 -0.45
N GLY A 16 -19.60 -5.09 0.54
CA GLY A 16 -20.65 -4.53 1.38
C GLY A 16 -20.21 -3.13 1.81
N ALA A 17 -21.12 -2.17 1.73
CA ALA A 17 -20.86 -0.74 1.92
C ALA A 17 -20.21 -0.35 3.29
N ASN A 18 -19.92 -1.32 4.14
CA ASN A 18 -19.39 -1.16 5.49
C ASN A 18 -17.98 -1.74 5.71
N ALA A 19 -17.31 -2.26 4.66
CA ALA A 19 -16.03 -2.93 4.85
C ALA A 19 -14.84 -1.96 5.11
N VAL A 20 -14.92 -0.69 4.70
CA VAL A 20 -13.88 0.31 4.96
C VAL A 20 -14.26 1.10 6.19
N SER A 21 -13.59 0.86 7.30
CA SER A 21 -13.81 1.58 8.57
C SER A 21 -13.17 2.96 8.57
N SER A 22 -12.07 3.15 7.86
CA SER A 22 -11.46 4.47 7.67
C SER A 22 -10.55 4.48 6.45
N SER A 23 -10.51 5.62 5.75
CA SER A 23 -9.51 5.85 4.71
C SER A 23 -8.97 7.29 4.76
N LYS A 24 -7.73 7.49 4.35
CA LYS A 24 -7.06 8.79 4.34
C LYS A 24 -6.12 8.92 3.16
N LEU A 25 -6.32 9.97 2.37
CA LEU A 25 -5.38 10.37 1.33
C LEU A 25 -4.11 10.95 1.96
N VAL A 26 -2.95 10.40 1.59
CA VAL A 26 -1.64 10.84 2.03
C VAL A 26 -1.03 11.70 0.93
N LYS A 27 -0.84 12.98 1.21
CA LYS A 27 -0.30 13.96 0.25
C LYS A 27 1.20 14.19 0.37
N SER A 28 1.77 13.88 1.53
CA SER A 28 3.20 14.05 1.82
C SER A 28 3.65 13.01 2.84
N LEU A 29 4.92 12.66 2.81
CA LEU A 29 5.54 11.76 3.78
C LEU A 29 6.80 12.39 4.36
N PRO A 30 7.11 12.14 5.65
CA PRO A 30 8.40 12.49 6.22
C PRO A 30 9.55 11.88 5.41
N GLY A 31 10.56 12.67 5.10
CA GLY A 31 11.70 12.25 4.30
C GLY A 31 11.50 12.32 2.78
N PHE A 32 10.29 12.61 2.29
CA PHE A 32 10.01 12.85 0.88
C PHE A 32 9.91 14.36 0.59
N ASP A 33 10.63 14.84 -0.42
CA ASP A 33 10.64 16.26 -0.76
C ASP A 33 9.37 16.67 -1.52
N GLY A 34 8.52 17.49 -0.87
CA GLY A 34 7.30 18.03 -1.45
C GLY A 34 6.10 17.09 -1.38
N LEU A 35 5.17 17.28 -2.32
CA LEU A 35 3.97 16.45 -2.43
C LEU A 35 4.28 15.16 -3.19
N LEU A 36 3.56 14.10 -2.85
CA LEU A 36 3.65 12.83 -3.57
C LEU A 36 3.15 13.01 -5.01
N PRO A 37 3.91 12.53 -6.01
CA PRO A 37 3.51 12.64 -7.42
C PRO A 37 2.50 11.57 -7.86
N PHE A 38 1.95 10.80 -6.93
CA PHE A 38 0.97 9.72 -7.15
C PHE A 38 -0.07 9.71 -6.04
N HIS A 39 -1.18 9.03 -6.28
CA HIS A 39 -2.21 8.83 -5.28
C HIS A 39 -1.80 7.72 -4.32
N LEU A 40 -1.70 8.05 -3.03
CA LEU A 40 -1.48 7.12 -1.93
C LEU A 40 -2.61 7.27 -0.92
N GLU A 41 -3.30 6.19 -0.65
CA GLU A 41 -4.32 6.11 0.39
C GLU A 41 -3.94 5.09 1.44
N THR A 42 -4.28 5.36 2.69
CA THR A 42 -4.14 4.41 3.79
C THR A 42 -5.47 4.28 4.52
N GLY A 43 -5.70 3.13 5.13
CA GLY A 43 -6.90 2.95 5.90
C GLY A 43 -6.97 1.59 6.58
N TYR A 44 -8.14 1.33 7.12
CA TYR A 44 -8.47 0.08 7.77
C TYR A 44 -9.70 -0.52 7.11
N VAL A 45 -9.68 -1.83 6.93
CA VAL A 45 -10.81 -2.64 6.48
C VAL A 45 -11.19 -3.57 7.61
N GLU A 46 -12.44 -3.51 8.04
CA GLU A 46 -12.99 -4.43 9.03
C GLU A 46 -13.11 -5.84 8.41
N VAL A 47 -12.52 -6.83 9.06
CA VAL A 47 -12.50 -8.23 8.60
C VAL A 47 -13.22 -9.18 9.55
N ASP A 48 -13.48 -8.75 10.78
CA ASP A 48 -14.20 -9.51 11.78
C ASP A 48 -14.94 -8.55 12.72
N GLU A 49 -16.21 -8.29 12.41
CA GLU A 49 -17.08 -7.41 13.19
C GLU A 49 -17.28 -7.91 14.62
N VAL A 50 -17.31 -9.24 14.83
CA VAL A 50 -17.57 -9.83 16.14
C VAL A 50 -16.41 -9.58 17.10
N ASN A 51 -15.19 -9.69 16.61
CA ASN A 51 -13.97 -9.50 17.40
C ASN A 51 -13.35 -8.12 17.19
N GLY A 52 -13.91 -7.29 16.31
CA GLY A 52 -13.41 -5.95 16.00
C GLY A 52 -12.05 -5.96 15.31
N ALA A 53 -11.76 -7.01 14.50
CA ALA A 53 -10.49 -7.10 13.80
C ALA A 53 -10.50 -6.27 12.52
N GLU A 54 -9.46 -5.45 12.36
CA GLU A 54 -9.26 -4.61 11.18
C GLU A 54 -7.91 -4.90 10.53
N LEU A 55 -7.85 -4.86 9.20
CA LEU A 55 -6.62 -4.92 8.42
C LEU A 55 -6.22 -3.54 7.95
N PHE A 56 -5.00 -3.14 8.25
CA PHE A 56 -4.39 -1.93 7.71
C PHE A 56 -3.95 -2.14 6.27
N TYR A 57 -4.14 -1.12 5.42
CA TYR A 57 -3.70 -1.16 4.03
C TYR A 57 -3.00 0.12 3.57
N TYR A 58 -2.13 -0.01 2.55
CA TYR A 58 -1.73 1.04 1.63
C TYR A 58 -2.32 0.75 0.26
N PHE A 59 -2.97 1.73 -0.34
CA PHE A 59 -3.43 1.68 -1.71
C PHE A 59 -2.70 2.73 -2.54
N VAL A 60 -2.11 2.31 -3.66
CA VAL A 60 -1.40 3.19 -4.60
C VAL A 60 -1.99 3.00 -5.99
N GLU A 61 -2.42 4.11 -6.59
CA GLU A 61 -2.90 4.09 -7.97
C GLU A 61 -1.78 3.82 -8.97
N SER A 62 -2.14 3.28 -10.12
CA SER A 62 -1.20 3.04 -11.21
C SER A 62 -0.80 4.35 -11.89
N ASP A 63 0.49 4.51 -12.16
CA ASP A 63 1.02 5.63 -12.97
C ASP A 63 0.51 5.57 -14.43
N ALA A 64 0.23 4.36 -14.92
CA ALA A 64 -0.30 4.17 -16.26
C ALA A 64 -1.71 4.75 -16.44
N GLY A 65 -2.43 4.96 -15.32
CA GLY A 65 -3.82 5.42 -15.35
C GLY A 65 -4.76 4.41 -16.01
N GLY A 66 -6.06 4.72 -15.95
CA GLY A 66 -7.10 4.00 -16.68
C GLY A 66 -7.76 2.88 -15.89
N GLU A 67 -9.02 2.62 -16.29
CA GLU A 67 -9.88 1.60 -15.70
C GLU A 67 -9.40 0.16 -15.95
N ASP A 68 -8.48 0.00 -16.92
CA ASP A 68 -7.93 -1.30 -17.34
C ASP A 68 -6.63 -1.70 -16.62
N ALA A 69 -6.10 -0.86 -15.72
CA ALA A 69 -4.89 -1.19 -14.98
C ALA A 69 -5.14 -2.43 -14.11
N PRO A 70 -4.29 -3.45 -14.16
CA PRO A 70 -4.46 -4.64 -13.33
C PRO A 70 -4.37 -4.27 -11.85
N PHE A 71 -5.21 -4.90 -11.04
CA PHE A 71 -5.17 -4.78 -9.59
C PHE A 71 -4.24 -5.86 -9.02
N LEU A 72 -3.31 -5.45 -8.17
CA LEU A 72 -2.35 -6.31 -7.52
C LEU A 72 -2.50 -6.22 -6.00
N LEU A 73 -2.88 -7.31 -5.38
CA LEU A 73 -2.88 -7.46 -3.94
C LEU A 73 -1.52 -8.04 -3.50
N TRP A 74 -0.77 -7.24 -2.71
CA TRP A 74 0.48 -7.66 -2.11
C TRP A 74 0.28 -7.91 -0.62
N ILE A 75 0.37 -9.16 -0.22
CA ILE A 75 0.26 -9.56 1.17
C ILE A 75 1.65 -9.88 1.68
N THR A 76 2.10 -9.13 2.65
CA THR A 76 3.32 -9.41 3.39
C THR A 76 2.96 -9.93 4.77
N GLY A 77 3.74 -10.82 5.29
CA GLY A 77 3.50 -11.43 6.59
C GLY A 77 4.79 -12.00 7.18
N GLY A 78 4.74 -12.27 8.44
CA GLY A 78 5.85 -12.75 9.24
C GLY A 78 5.92 -11.95 10.53
N ASP A 79 6.45 -12.55 11.59
CA ASP A 79 6.58 -11.89 12.87
C ASP A 79 7.40 -10.59 12.72
N HIS A 80 6.80 -9.47 13.11
CA HIS A 80 7.40 -8.13 13.08
C HIS A 80 7.65 -7.52 11.70
N CYS A 81 7.07 -8.04 10.61
CA CYS A 81 7.18 -7.41 9.30
C CYS A 81 6.15 -6.31 9.12
N SER A 82 6.59 -5.14 8.66
CA SER A 82 5.71 -4.02 8.32
C SER A 82 5.31 -4.05 6.85
N VAL A 83 4.07 -3.70 6.55
CA VAL A 83 3.59 -3.45 5.17
C VAL A 83 4.42 -2.36 4.48
N LEU A 84 5.06 -1.47 5.25
CA LEU A 84 5.97 -0.45 4.74
C LEU A 84 7.16 -1.05 3.96
N ASN A 85 7.58 -2.29 4.26
CA ASN A 85 8.63 -2.96 3.51
C ASN A 85 8.24 -3.13 2.04
N GLY A 86 7.02 -3.60 1.76
CA GLY A 86 6.51 -3.70 0.40
C GLY A 86 6.46 -2.35 -0.30
N LEU A 87 6.04 -1.31 0.43
CA LEU A 87 5.86 0.04 -0.12
C LEU A 87 7.19 0.75 -0.42
N ALA A 88 8.23 0.59 0.42
CA ALA A 88 9.45 1.40 0.37
C ALA A 88 10.74 0.61 0.08
N LEU A 89 10.70 -0.73 0.13
CA LEU A 89 11.89 -1.57 -0.06
C LEU A 89 11.74 -2.60 -1.18
N GLU A 90 10.50 -2.92 -1.61
CA GLU A 90 10.27 -3.99 -2.57
C GLU A 90 9.66 -3.45 -3.87
N ILE A 91 8.33 -3.39 -3.96
CA ILE A 91 7.60 -3.13 -5.20
C ILE A 91 6.96 -1.75 -5.30
N GLY A 92 6.90 -1.04 -4.18
CA GLY A 92 6.19 0.24 -4.07
C GLY A 92 6.90 1.41 -4.73
N PRO A 93 6.26 2.60 -4.69
CA PRO A 93 6.70 3.78 -5.42
C PRO A 93 7.88 4.52 -4.79
N PHE A 94 8.35 4.08 -3.63
CA PHE A 94 9.44 4.71 -2.90
C PHE A 94 10.69 3.85 -2.84
N GLN A 95 11.82 4.52 -2.61
CA GLN A 95 13.08 3.93 -2.19
C GLN A 95 13.72 4.82 -1.14
N PHE A 96 14.39 4.23 -0.15
CA PHE A 96 15.26 4.98 0.74
C PHE A 96 16.52 5.44 0.02
N VAL A 97 16.93 6.66 0.30
CA VAL A 97 18.25 7.13 -0.10
C VAL A 97 19.28 6.53 0.87
N ILE A 98 20.24 5.79 0.31
CA ILE A 98 21.31 5.17 1.13
C ILE A 98 22.38 6.23 1.38
N GLU A 99 22.44 6.72 2.60
CA GLU A 99 23.37 7.72 3.06
C GLU A 99 23.75 7.46 4.52
N PRO A 100 24.89 7.98 5.01
CA PRO A 100 25.24 7.87 6.43
C PRO A 100 24.15 8.47 7.30
N TYR A 101 23.79 7.78 8.38
CA TYR A 101 22.77 8.27 9.31
C TYR A 101 23.29 9.50 10.06
N ASP A 102 22.56 10.59 9.98
CA ASP A 102 22.86 11.89 10.59
C ASP A 102 21.93 12.26 11.77
N GLY A 103 21.09 11.33 12.19
CA GLY A 103 20.10 11.56 13.27
C GLY A 103 18.74 12.07 12.75
N THR A 104 18.59 12.28 11.45
CA THR A 104 17.32 12.76 10.87
C THR A 104 16.46 11.61 10.32
N VAL A 105 15.25 11.96 9.87
CA VAL A 105 14.36 11.00 9.20
C VAL A 105 15.01 10.55 7.88
N PRO A 106 15.09 9.24 7.61
CA PRO A 106 15.63 8.74 6.34
C PRO A 106 14.95 9.37 5.12
N ARG A 107 15.75 9.81 4.17
CA ARG A 107 15.23 10.42 2.94
C ARG A 107 14.65 9.37 2.01
N LEU A 108 13.53 9.75 1.39
CA LEU A 108 12.83 8.96 0.38
C LEU A 108 12.98 9.61 -1.00
N LYS A 109 13.03 8.77 -2.01
CA LYS A 109 12.94 9.14 -3.43
C LYS A 109 11.96 8.23 -4.14
N THR A 110 11.51 8.62 -5.33
CA THR A 110 10.67 7.78 -6.18
C THR A 110 11.45 6.56 -6.66
N ASN A 111 10.75 5.41 -6.72
CA ASN A 111 11.27 4.18 -7.28
C ASN A 111 10.94 4.09 -8.78
N PRO A 112 11.91 4.21 -9.69
CA PRO A 112 11.64 4.13 -11.13
C PRO A 112 11.21 2.73 -11.59
N TYR A 113 11.42 1.72 -10.76
CA TYR A 113 11.08 0.32 -11.03
C TYR A 113 9.85 -0.15 -10.26
N SER A 114 9.08 0.78 -9.72
CA SER A 114 7.86 0.46 -9.00
C SER A 114 6.87 -0.30 -9.88
N TRP A 115 6.15 -1.23 -9.29
CA TRP A 115 5.08 -1.95 -9.96
C TRP A 115 3.83 -1.09 -10.16
N THR A 116 3.74 0.08 -9.53
CA THR A 116 2.72 1.10 -9.83
C THR A 116 2.78 1.60 -11.27
N LYS A 117 3.92 1.40 -11.95
CA LYS A 117 4.05 1.71 -13.38
C LYS A 117 3.04 0.95 -14.25
N VAL A 118 2.58 -0.21 -13.81
CA VAL A 118 1.74 -1.12 -14.61
C VAL A 118 0.51 -1.64 -13.86
N ALA A 119 0.39 -1.41 -12.54
CA ALA A 119 -0.69 -1.97 -11.73
C ALA A 119 -1.11 -1.03 -10.59
N LEU A 120 -2.39 -1.15 -10.19
CA LEU A 120 -2.88 -0.65 -8.91
C LEU A 120 -2.35 -1.56 -7.81
N LEU A 121 -1.74 -1.01 -6.77
CA LEU A 121 -1.21 -1.79 -5.67
C LEU A 121 -2.07 -1.63 -4.42
N LEU A 122 -2.50 -2.75 -3.86
CA LEU A 122 -3.02 -2.84 -2.50
C LEU A 122 -2.06 -3.67 -1.67
N LEU A 123 -1.43 -3.05 -0.68
CA LEU A 123 -0.51 -3.72 0.22
C LEU A 123 -1.17 -3.87 1.58
N SER A 124 -1.20 -5.08 2.11
CA SER A 124 -1.76 -5.38 3.42
C SER A 124 -0.89 -6.39 4.18
N TYR A 125 -1.15 -6.49 5.47
CA TYR A 125 -0.44 -7.38 6.38
C TYR A 125 -1.31 -8.58 6.73
N SER A 126 -0.75 -9.79 6.68
CA SER A 126 -1.44 -11.03 7.03
C SER A 126 -0.88 -11.64 8.31
N GLY A 127 -0.93 -10.94 9.41
CA GLY A 127 -0.45 -11.49 10.68
C GLY A 127 -1.02 -10.74 11.88
N SER A 128 -1.26 -11.45 12.97
CA SER A 128 -1.56 -10.83 14.25
C SER A 128 -0.32 -10.08 14.74
N CYS A 129 -0.33 -8.75 14.65
CA CYS A 129 0.61 -7.98 15.45
C CYS A 129 0.12 -8.05 16.91
N PRO A 130 0.82 -8.71 17.84
CA PRO A 130 0.49 -8.52 19.24
C PRO A 130 0.75 -7.04 19.55
N VAL A 131 -0.26 -6.34 20.03
CA VAL A 131 -0.19 -4.99 20.57
C VAL A 131 0.67 -4.97 21.82
#